data_bad40d297a8e394742381bb9b5290dd6
#
_entry.id   bad40d297a8e394742381bb9b5290dd6
#
_cell.length_a   1.000
_cell.length_b   1.000
_cell.length_c   1.000
_cell.angle_alpha   90.00
_cell.angle_beta   90.00
_cell.angle_gamma   90.00
#
_symmetry.space_group_name_H-M   'P 1'
#
loop_
_entity.id
_entity.type
_entity.pdbx_description
1 polymer ?
#
loop_
_entity_poly.entity_id
_entity_poly.type
_entity_poly.pdbx_seq_one_letter_code
_entity_poly.pdbx_strand_id
1 'polypeptide(L)'
;IDKYRKWDYKMPENFKSYLYISQLLQARGIKTAIEAHRRAKPFCMGTLYWQLNDCWPVTSWSSMDYYGRWKALQYYVKKLYSEVLVLPFVENKKLNIYIISDRLKNINGRLSLWLKDFDGTILWGYSSDVKIDANTSKPYFSIELEKLVGENDTCSIVLEAEVKEGKKLLSKNLFYFVKPKNLKLKKPLITFRHMKTEKGYR
;
A
#
# COMPACT_ATOMS: atom_id res chain seq x y z
N ILE A 1 -4.52 -0.28 22.36
CA ILE A 1 -5.07 0.28 21.10
C ILE A 1 -4.85 1.79 21.05
N ASP A 2 -5.20 2.56 22.10
CA ASP A 2 -5.08 4.03 22.12
C ASP A 2 -3.66 4.55 21.91
N LYS A 3 -2.65 3.89 22.50
CA LYS A 3 -1.25 4.24 22.31
C LYS A 3 -0.85 4.17 20.82
N TYR A 4 -1.23 3.10 20.11
CA TYR A 4 -0.91 2.92 18.70
C TYR A 4 -1.69 3.88 17.79
N ARG A 5 -2.95 4.20 18.14
CA ARG A 5 -3.73 5.21 17.40
C ARG A 5 -3.10 6.59 17.49
N LYS A 6 -2.75 7.06 18.70
CA LYS A 6 -2.06 8.33 18.92
C LYS A 6 -0.72 8.41 18.18
N TRP A 7 -0.08 7.25 17.97
CA TRP A 7 1.20 7.19 17.28
C TRP A 7 1.08 7.54 15.79
N ASP A 8 0.07 7.01 15.10
CA ASP A 8 -0.04 7.09 13.64
C ASP A 8 -1.13 8.05 13.15
N TYR A 9 -2.17 8.30 13.94
CA TYR A 9 -3.35 9.09 13.57
C TYR A 9 -3.65 10.16 14.61
N LYS A 10 -4.43 11.19 14.18
CA LYS A 10 -5.04 12.12 15.12
C LYS A 10 -6.12 11.39 15.93
N MET A 11 -6.35 11.84 17.17
CA MET A 11 -7.41 11.24 18.02
C MET A 11 -8.78 11.51 17.39
N PRO A 12 -9.64 10.48 17.33
CA PRO A 12 -10.99 10.64 16.80
C PRO A 12 -11.87 11.46 17.76
N GLU A 13 -12.68 12.34 17.21
CA GLU A 13 -13.59 13.22 17.96
C GLU A 13 -14.96 12.56 18.23
N ASN A 14 -15.30 11.52 17.48
CA ASN A 14 -16.59 10.84 17.58
C ASN A 14 -16.47 9.34 17.23
N PHE A 15 -17.53 8.59 17.49
CA PHE A 15 -17.56 7.14 17.28
C PHE A 15 -17.33 6.72 15.80
N LYS A 16 -17.86 7.46 14.83
CA LYS A 16 -17.67 7.19 13.41
C LYS A 16 -16.20 7.31 13.00
N SER A 17 -15.56 8.38 13.43
CA SER A 17 -14.12 8.60 13.20
C SER A 17 -13.27 7.55 13.92
N TYR A 18 -13.69 7.15 15.13
CA TYR A 18 -13.05 6.09 15.87
C TYR A 18 -13.07 4.74 15.13
N LEU A 19 -14.23 4.33 14.60
CA LEU A 19 -14.36 3.10 13.82
C LEU A 19 -13.47 3.13 12.57
N TYR A 20 -13.49 4.25 11.85
CA TYR A 20 -12.69 4.42 10.63
C TYR A 20 -11.19 4.32 10.92
N ILE A 21 -10.70 5.06 11.90
CA ILE A 21 -9.28 5.05 12.28
C ILE A 21 -8.85 3.68 12.82
N SER A 22 -9.71 3.00 13.57
CA SER A 22 -9.43 1.65 14.09
C SER A 22 -9.25 0.63 12.97
N GLN A 23 -10.08 0.69 11.92
CA GLN A 23 -9.93 -0.15 10.74
C GLN A 23 -8.65 0.17 9.95
N LEU A 24 -8.29 1.45 9.80
CA LEU A 24 -7.05 1.84 9.13
C LEU A 24 -5.81 1.39 9.92
N LEU A 25 -5.85 1.47 11.24
CA LEU A 25 -4.77 1.01 12.10
C LEU A 25 -4.55 -0.50 11.97
N GLN A 26 -5.63 -1.29 11.97
CA GLN A 26 -5.58 -2.73 11.72
C GLN A 26 -4.98 -3.03 10.35
N ALA A 27 -5.51 -2.39 9.30
CA ALA A 27 -5.03 -2.59 7.93
C ALA A 27 -3.53 -2.27 7.79
N ARG A 28 -3.06 -1.21 8.43
CA ARG A 28 -1.65 -0.82 8.42
C ARG A 28 -0.76 -1.81 9.16
N GLY A 29 -1.19 -2.30 10.33
CA GLY A 29 -0.45 -3.29 11.09
C GLY A 29 -0.28 -4.60 10.32
N ILE A 30 -1.36 -5.12 9.75
CA ILE A 30 -1.34 -6.34 8.92
C ILE A 30 -0.53 -6.12 7.63
N LYS A 31 -0.66 -4.94 6.99
CA LYS A 31 0.19 -4.56 5.84
C LYS A 31 1.67 -4.69 6.18
N THR A 32 2.10 -4.09 7.29
CA THR A 32 3.50 -4.12 7.71
C THR A 32 4.02 -5.56 7.89
N ALA A 33 3.23 -6.43 8.50
CA ALA A 33 3.58 -7.84 8.69
C ALA A 33 3.67 -8.60 7.34
N ILE A 34 2.66 -8.49 6.49
CA ILE A 34 2.63 -9.19 5.19
C ILE A 34 3.79 -8.72 4.30
N GLU A 35 4.06 -7.42 4.23
CA GLU A 35 5.17 -6.87 3.46
C GLU A 35 6.53 -7.38 3.95
N ALA A 36 6.73 -7.44 5.27
CA ALA A 36 7.95 -7.99 5.87
C ALA A 36 8.12 -9.48 5.55
N HIS A 37 7.07 -10.28 5.72
CA HIS A 37 7.10 -11.71 5.42
C HIS A 37 7.38 -11.97 3.93
N ARG A 38 6.68 -11.28 3.04
CA ARG A 38 6.88 -11.44 1.59
C ARG A 38 8.26 -10.99 1.13
N ARG A 39 8.80 -9.91 1.72
CA ARG A 39 10.16 -9.45 1.42
C ARG A 39 11.21 -10.46 1.88
N ALA A 40 10.96 -11.23 2.94
CA ALA A 40 11.89 -12.18 3.51
C ALA A 40 12.05 -13.51 2.71
N LYS A 41 11.49 -13.62 1.48
CA LYS A 41 11.75 -14.77 0.62
C LYS A 41 13.27 -14.94 0.36
N PRO A 42 13.78 -16.18 0.31
CA PRO A 42 13.09 -17.47 0.45
C PRO A 42 12.92 -17.93 1.90
N PHE A 43 13.40 -17.18 2.89
CA PHE A 43 13.30 -17.55 4.30
C PHE A 43 11.85 -17.69 4.77
N CYS A 44 10.97 -16.74 4.38
CA CYS A 44 9.55 -16.80 4.65
C CYS A 44 8.78 -16.93 3.33
N MET A 45 8.17 -18.10 3.10
CA MET A 45 7.48 -18.44 1.85
C MET A 45 5.97 -18.29 1.91
N GLY A 46 5.40 -17.94 3.06
CA GLY A 46 3.97 -17.76 3.21
C GLY A 46 3.62 -16.89 4.39
N THR A 47 2.42 -16.32 4.36
CA THR A 47 1.86 -15.53 5.46
C THR A 47 0.36 -15.72 5.51
N LEU A 48 -0.18 -15.80 6.70
CA LEU A 48 -1.60 -15.96 6.97
C LEU A 48 -2.05 -14.83 7.90
N TYR A 49 -3.31 -14.44 7.78
CA TYR A 49 -3.90 -13.52 8.74
C TYR A 49 -5.25 -14.07 9.23
N TRP A 50 -5.59 -13.77 10.43
CA TRP A 50 -6.85 -14.14 11.04
C TRP A 50 -7.73 -12.91 11.16
N GLN A 51 -8.88 -12.85 10.49
CA GLN A 51 -9.49 -13.84 9.59
C GLN A 51 -10.16 -13.14 8.42
N LEU A 52 -10.59 -13.92 7.40
CA LEU A 52 -11.21 -13.37 6.19
C LEU A 52 -12.59 -12.75 6.50
N ASN A 53 -13.50 -13.52 7.11
CA ASN A 53 -14.90 -13.10 7.31
C ASN A 53 -15.45 -13.51 8.67
N ASP A 54 -16.54 -12.88 9.06
CA ASP A 54 -17.31 -13.23 10.25
C ASP A 54 -18.36 -14.30 9.96
N CYS A 55 -18.63 -15.18 10.94
CA CYS A 55 -19.69 -16.20 10.86
C CYS A 55 -21.03 -15.67 11.35
N TRP A 56 -21.06 -14.56 12.08
CA TRP A 56 -22.23 -13.88 12.61
C TRP A 56 -22.02 -12.36 12.68
N PRO A 57 -23.07 -11.53 12.82
CA PRO A 57 -22.91 -10.08 13.00
C PRO A 57 -22.22 -9.77 14.34
N VAL A 58 -20.96 -9.33 14.28
CA VAL A 58 -20.12 -9.07 15.46
C VAL A 58 -19.06 -8.02 15.16
N THR A 59 -18.56 -7.37 16.20
CA THR A 59 -17.33 -6.56 16.11
C THR A 59 -16.12 -7.48 16.22
N SER A 60 -15.30 -7.56 15.15
CA SER A 60 -14.20 -8.50 15.08
C SER A 60 -13.01 -7.98 14.28
N TRP A 61 -11.96 -8.80 14.25
CA TRP A 61 -10.73 -8.60 13.48
C TRP A 61 -10.81 -9.06 12.01
N SER A 62 -11.96 -9.59 11.55
CA SER A 62 -12.14 -10.02 10.17
C SER A 62 -11.92 -8.88 9.17
N SER A 63 -11.48 -9.21 7.96
CA SER A 63 -11.34 -8.23 6.87
C SER A 63 -12.66 -7.96 6.14
N MET A 64 -13.64 -8.84 6.30
CA MET A 64 -14.97 -8.78 5.71
C MET A 64 -16.02 -9.09 6.78
N ASP A 65 -17.09 -8.31 6.88
CA ASP A 65 -18.13 -8.55 7.86
C ASP A 65 -19.06 -9.71 7.45
N TYR A 66 -19.97 -10.09 8.37
CA TYR A 66 -20.95 -11.15 8.14
C TYR A 66 -21.81 -10.94 6.87
N TYR A 67 -22.10 -9.70 6.51
CA TYR A 67 -22.90 -9.35 5.31
C TYR A 67 -22.07 -9.24 4.02
N GLY A 68 -20.80 -9.64 4.05
CA GLY A 68 -19.91 -9.57 2.89
C GLY A 68 -19.34 -8.17 2.60
N ARG A 69 -19.52 -7.19 3.48
CA ARG A 69 -19.00 -5.84 3.30
C ARG A 69 -17.52 -5.79 3.65
N TRP A 70 -16.73 -5.19 2.76
CA TRP A 70 -15.29 -5.08 2.95
C TRP A 70 -14.95 -4.01 3.99
N LYS A 71 -14.19 -4.39 5.00
CA LYS A 71 -13.51 -3.47 5.91
C LYS A 71 -12.22 -2.95 5.26
N ALA A 72 -11.59 -1.91 5.82
CA ALA A 72 -10.35 -1.35 5.27
C ALA A 72 -9.29 -2.42 5.00
N LEU A 73 -9.11 -3.39 5.89
CA LEU A 73 -8.13 -4.47 5.75
C LEU A 73 -8.29 -5.25 4.44
N GLN A 74 -9.52 -5.54 3.97
CA GLN A 74 -9.74 -6.33 2.76
C GLN A 74 -9.18 -5.65 1.49
N TYR A 75 -9.26 -4.34 1.40
CA TYR A 75 -8.67 -3.58 0.28
C TYR A 75 -7.14 -3.65 0.30
N TYR A 76 -6.54 -3.65 1.48
CA TYR A 76 -5.08 -3.82 1.63
C TYR A 76 -4.67 -5.24 1.27
N VAL A 77 -5.32 -6.25 1.83
CA VAL A 77 -5.02 -7.67 1.61
C VAL A 77 -5.11 -8.03 0.13
N LYS A 78 -6.13 -7.56 -0.59
CA LYS A 78 -6.25 -7.76 -2.04
C LYS A 78 -4.99 -7.34 -2.81
N LYS A 79 -4.35 -6.23 -2.41
CA LYS A 79 -3.13 -5.75 -3.04
C LYS A 79 -1.89 -6.52 -2.55
N LEU A 80 -1.84 -6.78 -1.24
CA LEU A 80 -0.69 -7.40 -0.60
C LEU A 80 -0.48 -8.86 -1.01
N TYR A 81 -1.52 -9.58 -1.38
CA TYR A 81 -1.48 -10.95 -1.89
C TYR A 81 -1.51 -11.04 -3.43
N SER A 82 -1.28 -9.93 -4.14
CA SER A 82 -1.08 -10.01 -5.60
C SER A 82 0.16 -10.84 -5.93
N GLU A 83 0.15 -11.54 -7.07
CA GLU A 83 1.28 -12.36 -7.54
C GLU A 83 2.59 -11.56 -7.65
N VAL A 84 2.50 -10.29 -8.01
CA VAL A 84 3.63 -9.36 -8.05
C VAL A 84 3.35 -8.20 -7.12
N LEU A 85 4.31 -7.90 -6.24
CA LEU A 85 4.22 -6.78 -5.31
C LEU A 85 5.46 -5.90 -5.44
N VAL A 86 5.27 -4.64 -5.80
CA VAL A 86 6.32 -3.61 -5.68
C VAL A 86 6.26 -3.02 -4.28
N LEU A 87 7.41 -3.00 -3.60
CA LEU A 87 7.51 -2.62 -2.20
C LEU A 87 8.64 -1.63 -1.95
N PRO A 88 8.33 -0.34 -1.74
CA PRO A 88 9.28 0.61 -1.18
C PRO A 88 9.57 0.31 0.29
N PHE A 89 10.84 0.20 0.66
CA PHE A 89 11.27 -0.09 2.02
C PHE A 89 12.53 0.71 2.37
N VAL A 90 12.50 1.39 3.52
CA VAL A 90 13.64 2.18 4.00
C VAL A 90 14.46 1.37 4.98
N GLU A 91 15.75 1.29 4.70
CA GLU A 91 16.75 0.68 5.56
C GLU A 91 18.06 1.46 5.45
N ASN A 92 18.72 1.72 6.58
CA ASN A 92 20.00 2.43 6.66
C ASN A 92 20.01 3.76 5.87
N LYS A 93 18.95 4.57 6.00
CA LYS A 93 18.75 5.85 5.30
C LYS A 93 18.64 5.74 3.78
N LYS A 94 18.53 4.53 3.24
CA LYS A 94 18.27 4.27 1.82
C LYS A 94 16.84 3.80 1.60
N LEU A 95 16.22 4.31 0.56
CA LEU A 95 14.98 3.75 0.04
C LEU A 95 15.32 2.68 -0.98
N ASN A 96 14.93 1.45 -0.68
CA ASN A 96 15.06 0.30 -1.56
C ASN A 96 13.69 -0.02 -2.15
N ILE A 97 13.64 -0.30 -3.44
CA ILE A 97 12.42 -0.76 -4.12
C ILE A 97 12.57 -2.24 -4.40
N TYR A 98 11.88 -3.04 -3.62
CA TYR A 98 11.79 -4.48 -3.83
C TYR A 98 10.69 -4.79 -4.86
N ILE A 99 10.93 -5.80 -5.68
CA ILE A 99 9.87 -6.46 -6.43
C ILE A 99 9.83 -7.91 -5.97
N ILE A 100 8.66 -8.32 -5.54
CA ILE A 100 8.39 -9.66 -5.01
C ILE A 100 7.49 -10.34 -6.02
N SER A 101 7.89 -11.51 -6.51
CA SER A 101 7.13 -12.29 -7.46
C SER A 101 6.82 -13.68 -6.90
N ASP A 102 5.56 -14.09 -6.96
CA ASP A 102 5.11 -15.46 -6.68
C ASP A 102 4.89 -16.23 -7.98
N ARG A 103 5.10 -15.60 -9.14
CA ARG A 103 5.00 -16.28 -10.44
C ARG A 103 6.10 -17.30 -10.61
N LEU A 104 5.78 -18.41 -11.26
CA LEU A 104 6.71 -19.50 -11.56
C LEU A 104 7.52 -19.29 -12.86
N LYS A 105 7.33 -18.13 -13.51
CA LYS A 105 8.06 -17.73 -14.72
C LYS A 105 8.64 -16.34 -14.54
N ASN A 106 9.78 -16.10 -15.18
CA ASN A 106 10.39 -14.79 -15.23
C ASN A 106 9.48 -13.79 -15.96
N ILE A 107 9.54 -12.53 -15.53
CA ILE A 107 8.77 -11.44 -16.09
C ILE A 107 9.77 -10.40 -16.64
N ASN A 108 9.59 -9.97 -17.89
CA ASN A 108 10.23 -8.78 -18.42
C ASN A 108 9.27 -7.62 -18.25
N GLY A 109 9.60 -6.69 -17.37
CA GLY A 109 8.74 -5.58 -17.00
C GLY A 109 9.46 -4.26 -17.00
N ARG A 110 8.72 -3.21 -16.65
CA ARG A 110 9.25 -1.87 -16.43
C ARG A 110 8.90 -1.43 -15.02
N LEU A 111 9.92 -1.06 -14.26
CA LEU A 111 9.77 -0.36 -12.97
C LEU A 111 9.74 1.14 -13.27
N SER A 112 8.74 1.83 -12.72
CA SER A 112 8.63 3.28 -12.77
C SER A 112 8.37 3.84 -11.38
N LEU A 113 9.07 4.92 -11.04
CA LEU A 113 9.01 5.60 -9.76
C LEU A 113 8.75 7.08 -10.00
N TRP A 114 7.82 7.67 -9.26
CA TRP A 114 7.54 9.10 -9.30
C TRP A 114 7.41 9.67 -7.91
N LEU A 115 8.24 10.63 -7.57
CA LEU A 115 8.00 11.48 -6.42
C LEU A 115 7.04 12.59 -6.85
N LYS A 116 5.92 12.69 -6.17
CA LYS A 116 4.85 13.64 -6.49
C LYS A 116 4.49 14.46 -5.25
N ASP A 117 4.07 15.70 -5.47
CA ASP A 117 3.30 16.41 -4.45
C ASP A 117 1.83 15.91 -4.41
N PHE A 118 1.04 16.42 -3.47
CA PHE A 118 -0.37 16.04 -3.36
C PHE A 118 -1.27 16.71 -4.40
N ASP A 119 -0.74 17.61 -5.22
CA ASP A 119 -1.42 18.16 -6.40
C ASP A 119 -1.17 17.31 -7.66
N GLY A 120 -0.27 16.34 -7.57
CA GLY A 120 0.06 15.43 -8.66
C GLY A 120 1.25 15.87 -9.51
N THR A 121 1.91 16.98 -9.16
CA THR A 121 3.12 17.44 -9.85
C THR A 121 4.25 16.45 -9.64
N ILE A 122 4.90 16.04 -10.70
CA ILE A 122 6.07 15.15 -10.63
C ILE A 122 7.30 15.98 -10.30
N LEU A 123 7.89 15.72 -9.14
CA LEU A 123 9.09 16.40 -8.63
C LEU A 123 10.37 15.66 -9.03
N TRP A 124 10.27 14.33 -9.14
CA TRP A 124 11.35 13.46 -9.57
C TRP A 124 10.78 12.19 -10.19
N GLY A 125 11.50 11.62 -11.15
CA GLY A 125 11.09 10.40 -11.84
C GLY A 125 12.25 9.49 -12.19
N TYR A 126 11.99 8.18 -12.17
CA TYR A 126 12.90 7.13 -12.61
C TYR A 126 12.11 6.04 -13.33
N SER A 127 12.69 5.48 -14.40
CA SER A 127 12.11 4.33 -15.08
C SER A 127 13.22 3.46 -15.66
N SER A 128 13.07 2.15 -15.53
CA SER A 128 14.01 1.17 -16.07
C SER A 128 13.29 -0.13 -16.42
N ASP A 129 13.77 -0.78 -17.46
CA ASP A 129 13.37 -2.15 -17.75
C ASP A 129 14.01 -3.09 -16.74
N VAL A 130 13.26 -4.07 -16.26
CA VAL A 130 13.67 -5.01 -15.22
C VAL A 130 13.31 -6.44 -15.61
N LYS A 131 14.24 -7.35 -15.38
CA LYS A 131 13.97 -8.79 -15.44
C LYS A 131 13.71 -9.29 -14.04
N ILE A 132 12.47 -9.68 -13.77
CA ILE A 132 12.01 -10.16 -12.47
C ILE A 132 12.05 -11.69 -12.51
N ASP A 133 12.89 -12.28 -11.66
CA ASP A 133 13.02 -13.72 -11.60
C ASP A 133 11.79 -14.39 -10.97
N ALA A 134 11.54 -15.61 -11.37
CA ALA A 134 10.45 -16.43 -10.84
C ALA A 134 10.62 -16.68 -9.33
N ASN A 135 9.52 -16.57 -8.59
CA ASN A 135 9.42 -16.88 -7.16
C ASN A 135 10.50 -16.22 -6.28
N THR A 136 10.76 -14.94 -6.49
CA THR A 136 11.83 -14.21 -5.79
C THR A 136 11.34 -12.94 -5.09
N SER A 137 12.18 -12.44 -4.18
CA SER A 137 12.11 -11.11 -3.60
C SER A 137 13.51 -10.48 -3.68
N LYS A 138 13.66 -9.41 -4.46
CA LYS A 138 14.95 -8.73 -4.65
C LYS A 138 14.76 -7.21 -4.72
N PRO A 139 15.76 -6.41 -4.30
CA PRO A 139 15.80 -4.98 -4.57
C PRO A 139 16.19 -4.74 -6.04
N TYR A 140 15.46 -3.87 -6.72
CA TYR A 140 15.69 -3.49 -8.11
C TYR A 140 16.15 -2.04 -8.26
N PHE A 141 15.97 -1.24 -7.21
CA PHE A 141 16.43 0.14 -7.19
C PHE A 141 16.75 0.54 -5.75
N SER A 142 17.75 1.41 -5.57
CA SER A 142 18.13 1.97 -4.28
C SER A 142 18.58 3.41 -4.43
N ILE A 143 18.17 4.28 -3.51
CA ILE A 143 18.56 5.69 -3.48
C ILE A 143 18.67 6.17 -2.03
N GLU A 144 19.64 7.05 -1.76
CA GLU A 144 19.71 7.76 -0.47
C GLU A 144 18.45 8.61 -0.29
N LEU A 145 17.84 8.51 0.89
CA LEU A 145 16.58 9.18 1.18
C LEU A 145 16.69 10.71 1.02
N GLU A 146 17.81 11.27 1.48
CA GLU A 146 18.11 12.70 1.38
C GLU A 146 18.19 13.17 -0.08
N LYS A 147 18.80 12.36 -0.97
CA LYS A 147 18.87 12.67 -2.40
C LYS A 147 17.52 12.61 -3.09
N LEU A 148 16.64 11.66 -2.67
CA LEU A 148 15.31 11.54 -3.24
C LEU A 148 14.40 12.69 -2.79
N VAL A 149 14.44 13.03 -1.52
CA VAL A 149 13.57 14.07 -0.93
C VAL A 149 14.07 15.47 -1.32
N GLY A 150 15.40 15.69 -1.34
CA GLY A 150 15.98 17.01 -1.56
C GLY A 150 15.43 18.03 -0.56
N GLU A 151 15.04 19.20 -1.06
CA GLU A 151 14.45 20.29 -0.25
C GLU A 151 12.93 20.17 -0.07
N ASN A 152 12.31 19.09 -0.59
CA ASN A 152 10.86 18.94 -0.53
C ASN A 152 10.36 18.63 0.89
N ASP A 153 9.22 19.19 1.25
CA ASP A 153 8.54 18.90 2.51
C ASP A 153 7.97 17.47 2.52
N THR A 154 8.55 16.61 3.34
CA THR A 154 8.16 15.19 3.50
C THR A 154 6.69 15.00 3.90
N CYS A 155 6.05 16.02 4.47
CA CYS A 155 4.63 15.98 4.84
C CYS A 155 3.69 16.21 3.64
N SER A 156 4.22 16.66 2.50
CA SER A 156 3.45 17.11 1.33
C SER A 156 3.74 16.30 0.07
N ILE A 157 4.55 15.24 0.17
CA ILE A 157 4.97 14.42 -0.97
C ILE A 157 4.66 12.94 -0.78
N VAL A 158 4.60 12.21 -1.88
CA VAL A 158 4.39 10.77 -1.94
C VAL A 158 5.24 10.16 -3.05
N LEU A 159 5.86 9.02 -2.79
CA LEU A 159 6.47 8.22 -3.83
C LEU A 159 5.46 7.19 -4.34
N GLU A 160 5.24 7.20 -5.63
CA GLU A 160 4.48 6.20 -6.37
C GLU A 160 5.44 5.24 -7.06
N ALA A 161 5.27 3.94 -6.84
CA ALA A 161 6.03 2.89 -7.49
C ALA A 161 5.10 1.98 -8.28
N GLU A 162 5.42 1.74 -9.56
CA GLU A 162 4.66 0.86 -10.45
C GLU A 162 5.57 -0.16 -11.14
N VAL A 163 5.01 -1.37 -11.35
CA VAL A 163 5.60 -2.39 -12.22
C VAL A 163 4.59 -2.76 -13.29
N LYS A 164 5.02 -2.69 -14.55
CA LYS A 164 4.21 -3.07 -15.72
C LYS A 164 4.89 -4.16 -16.54
N GLU A 165 4.10 -5.02 -17.17
CA GLU A 165 4.51 -5.97 -18.21
C GLU A 165 3.81 -5.56 -19.50
N GLY A 166 4.54 -4.97 -20.42
CA GLY A 166 3.95 -4.27 -21.56
C GLY A 166 2.97 -3.17 -21.09
N LYS A 167 1.69 -3.27 -21.51
CA LYS A 167 0.63 -2.33 -21.09
C LYS A 167 -0.07 -2.74 -19.78
N LYS A 168 0.17 -3.96 -19.27
CA LYS A 168 -0.50 -4.49 -18.09
C LYS A 168 0.17 -4.00 -16.81
N LEU A 169 -0.57 -3.31 -15.95
CA LEU A 169 -0.15 -2.99 -14.59
C LEU A 169 -0.14 -4.27 -13.74
N LEU A 170 1.03 -4.66 -13.25
CA LEU A 170 1.19 -5.81 -12.37
C LEU A 170 1.06 -5.41 -10.90
N SER A 171 1.68 -4.29 -10.52
CA SER A 171 1.66 -3.81 -9.14
C SER A 171 1.84 -2.30 -9.07
N LYS A 172 1.21 -1.70 -8.06
CA LYS A 172 1.36 -0.28 -7.72
C LYS A 172 1.33 -0.11 -6.21
N ASN A 173 2.27 0.65 -5.67
CA ASN A 173 2.32 0.97 -4.25
C ASN A 173 2.65 2.45 -4.03
N LEU A 174 2.21 2.99 -2.89
CA LEU A 174 2.50 4.34 -2.45
C LEU A 174 3.35 4.29 -1.18
N PHE A 175 4.36 5.14 -1.12
CA PHE A 175 5.19 5.29 0.05
C PHE A 175 5.13 6.74 0.55
N TYR A 176 4.80 6.90 1.82
CA TYR A 176 4.76 8.19 2.52
C TYR A 176 5.95 8.30 3.46
N PHE A 177 6.61 9.43 3.46
CA PHE A 177 7.83 9.68 4.22
C PHE A 177 7.57 9.94 5.71
N VAL A 178 6.33 10.26 6.06
CA VAL A 178 5.90 10.56 7.42
C VAL A 178 4.65 9.76 7.79
N LYS A 179 4.30 9.76 9.08
CA LYS A 179 3.09 9.12 9.56
C LYS A 179 1.83 9.81 9.05
N PRO A 180 0.71 9.09 8.88
CA PRO A 180 -0.53 9.66 8.33
C PRO A 180 -1.00 10.95 9.02
N LYS A 181 -0.83 11.07 10.35
CA LYS A 181 -1.22 12.28 11.11
C LYS A 181 -0.46 13.53 10.74
N ASN A 182 0.74 13.38 10.17
CA ASN A 182 1.64 14.48 9.81
C ASN A 182 1.50 14.88 8.33
N LEU A 183 0.72 14.13 7.54
CA LEU A 183 0.48 14.45 6.14
C LEU A 183 -0.36 15.72 6.01
N LYS A 184 0.08 16.64 5.17
CA LYS A 184 -0.63 17.89 4.83
C LYS A 184 -1.64 17.66 3.71
N LEU A 185 -2.57 16.68 3.91
CA LEU A 185 -3.60 16.38 2.93
C LEU A 185 -4.59 17.53 2.81
N LYS A 186 -4.91 17.90 1.57
CA LYS A 186 -5.97 18.86 1.26
C LYS A 186 -7.35 18.20 1.46
N LYS A 187 -8.34 18.99 1.84
CA LYS A 187 -9.73 18.50 1.89
C LYS A 187 -10.19 18.18 0.47
N PRO A 188 -10.55 16.93 0.15
CA PRO A 188 -10.94 16.57 -1.21
C PRO A 188 -12.32 17.12 -1.53
N LEU A 189 -12.50 17.59 -2.77
CA LEU A 189 -13.81 17.83 -3.36
C LEU A 189 -14.18 16.59 -4.18
N ILE A 190 -15.03 15.74 -3.60
CA ILE A 190 -15.44 14.49 -4.24
C ILE A 190 -16.89 14.63 -4.70
N THR A 191 -17.11 14.48 -6.00
CA THR A 191 -18.43 14.32 -6.59
C THR A 191 -18.57 12.93 -7.17
N PHE A 192 -19.73 12.31 -7.02
CA PHE A 192 -20.02 11.02 -7.65
C PHE A 192 -21.40 11.05 -8.29
N ARG A 193 -21.54 10.33 -9.39
CA ARG A 193 -22.80 10.12 -10.09
C ARG A 193 -23.08 8.63 -10.15
N HIS A 194 -24.30 8.23 -9.90
CA HIS A 194 -24.75 6.87 -10.10
C HIS A 194 -25.35 6.75 -11.50
N MET A 195 -24.92 5.74 -12.23
CA MET A 195 -25.58 5.34 -13.48
C MET A 195 -26.23 3.97 -13.28
N LYS A 196 -27.55 3.90 -13.45
CA LYS A 196 -28.27 2.62 -13.46
C LYS A 196 -27.93 1.91 -14.77
N THR A 197 -27.50 0.67 -14.68
CA THR A 197 -27.24 -0.21 -15.82
C THR A 197 -28.14 -1.44 -15.72
N GLU A 198 -28.28 -2.23 -16.78
CA GLU A 198 -29.01 -3.50 -16.76
C GLU A 198 -28.46 -4.49 -15.71
N LYS A 199 -27.18 -4.35 -15.30
CA LYS A 199 -26.50 -5.20 -14.31
C LYS A 199 -26.40 -4.58 -12.92
N GLY A 200 -27.10 -3.46 -12.64
CA GLY A 200 -27.06 -2.73 -11.39
C GLY A 200 -26.53 -1.31 -11.53
N TYR A 201 -25.90 -0.77 -10.47
CA TYR A 201 -25.30 0.56 -10.45
C TYR A 201 -23.80 0.47 -10.72
N ARG A 202 -23.28 1.43 -11.47
CA ARG A 202 -21.86 1.62 -11.73
C ARG A 202 -21.37 2.95 -11.20
#